data_d838513c94cbf686ea4bea33bd25698b
#
_entry.id   d838513c94cbf686ea4bea33bd25698b
#
_cell.length_a   1.000
_cell.length_b   1.000
_cell.length_c   1.000
_cell.angle_alpha   90.00
_cell.angle_beta   90.00
_cell.angle_gamma   90.00
#
_symmetry.space_group_name_H-M   'P 1'
#
loop_
_entity.id
_entity.type
_entity.pdbx_description
1 polymer ?
#
loop_
_entity_poly.entity_id
_entity_poly.type
_entity_poly.pdbx_seq_one_letter_code
_entity_poly.pdbx_strand_id
1 'polypeptide(L)'
;MLTLHRVRGVRLVHDGALGAGHAVVVEGSRFAAIGPYGELVAEYGDRARVREWDGVLTPGRYEPDGAAYLEAAYHPDPREAAGLGTEPLTGDALAALEMTEARWGASARRGLQRLLATGTTALTGPFTRPAVRTAVARSGLRVMPGPQPRALVPTGVADFAVFDDHGDCLVTALDGRLVYRRR
;
A
#
# COMPACT_ATOMS: atom_id res chain seq x y z
N MET A 1 -8.60 18.29 4.11
CA MET A 1 -8.54 18.55 2.66
C MET A 1 -9.35 17.46 1.99
N LEU A 2 -10.29 17.85 1.13
CA LEU A 2 -11.19 16.94 0.43
C LEU A 2 -10.59 16.57 -0.92
N THR A 3 -10.54 15.28 -1.25
CA THR A 3 -10.02 14.79 -2.53
C THR A 3 -11.01 13.80 -3.12
N LEU A 4 -11.42 14.03 -4.36
CA LEU A 4 -12.24 13.11 -5.15
C LEU A 4 -11.32 12.33 -6.09
N HIS A 5 -11.28 11.03 -5.93
CA HIS A 5 -10.53 10.11 -6.78
C HIS A 5 -11.47 9.54 -7.84
N ARG A 6 -11.34 10.03 -9.08
CA ARG A 6 -11.98 9.46 -10.26
C ARG A 6 -11.18 8.27 -10.73
N VAL A 7 -11.83 7.14 -10.88
CA VAL A 7 -11.25 5.88 -11.34
C VAL A 7 -12.19 5.23 -12.36
N ARG A 8 -11.78 4.17 -13.05
CA ARG A 8 -12.67 3.42 -13.94
C ARG A 8 -13.77 2.69 -13.18
N GLY A 9 -13.50 2.29 -11.95
CA GLY A 9 -14.46 1.68 -11.05
C GLY A 9 -13.87 1.40 -9.68
N VAL A 10 -14.74 1.02 -8.75
CA VAL A 10 -14.40 0.73 -7.37
C VAL A 10 -14.85 -0.69 -7.02
N ARG A 11 -13.97 -1.49 -6.41
CA ARG A 11 -14.33 -2.73 -5.71
C ARG A 11 -14.32 -2.47 -4.21
N LEU A 12 -15.44 -2.69 -3.56
CA LEU A 12 -15.55 -2.48 -2.11
C LEU A 12 -14.78 -3.54 -1.30
N VAL A 13 -14.64 -4.73 -1.86
CA VAL A 13 -13.80 -5.84 -1.36
C VAL A 13 -13.00 -6.40 -2.52
N HIS A 14 -11.88 -7.10 -2.26
CA HIS A 14 -10.96 -7.56 -3.31
C HIS A 14 -11.67 -8.38 -4.41
N ASP A 15 -12.48 -9.36 -4.03
CA ASP A 15 -13.19 -10.27 -4.94
C ASP A 15 -14.65 -9.83 -5.18
N GLY A 16 -14.98 -8.60 -4.81
CA GLY A 16 -16.32 -8.05 -4.96
C GLY A 16 -16.65 -7.58 -6.37
N ALA A 17 -17.93 -7.32 -6.59
CA ALA A 17 -18.42 -6.73 -7.82
C ALA A 17 -17.76 -5.37 -8.09
N LEU A 18 -17.50 -5.10 -9.37
CA LEU A 18 -16.98 -3.80 -9.81
C LEU A 18 -18.13 -2.80 -9.91
N GLY A 19 -18.09 -1.73 -9.12
CA GLY A 19 -18.89 -0.53 -9.34
C GLY A 19 -18.28 0.29 -10.47
N ALA A 20 -18.62 -0.02 -11.71
CA ALA A 20 -18.13 0.72 -12.88
C ALA A 20 -18.58 2.19 -12.81
N GLY A 21 -17.69 3.13 -13.14
CA GLY A 21 -17.98 4.55 -13.05
C GLY A 21 -18.13 5.11 -11.62
N HIS A 22 -17.89 4.29 -10.59
CA HIS A 22 -17.82 4.75 -9.21
C HIS A 22 -16.50 5.50 -8.94
N ALA A 23 -16.55 6.35 -7.93
CA ALA A 23 -15.41 7.12 -7.42
C ALA A 23 -15.42 7.11 -5.90
N VAL A 24 -14.38 7.65 -5.29
CA VAL A 24 -14.32 7.82 -3.85
C VAL A 24 -13.96 9.27 -3.48
N VAL A 25 -14.56 9.76 -2.42
CA VAL A 25 -14.21 11.04 -1.79
C VAL A 25 -13.50 10.75 -0.49
N VAL A 26 -12.32 11.33 -0.33
CA VAL A 26 -11.49 11.22 0.88
C VAL A 26 -11.44 12.56 1.58
N GLU A 27 -11.76 12.57 2.86
CA GLU A 27 -11.61 13.71 3.76
C GLU A 27 -10.65 13.38 4.89
N GLY A 28 -9.52 14.07 4.93
CA GLY A 28 -8.47 13.76 5.89
C GLY A 28 -7.95 12.33 5.71
N SER A 29 -8.21 11.47 6.70
CA SER A 29 -7.77 10.06 6.71
C SER A 29 -8.91 9.05 6.42
N ARG A 30 -10.11 9.52 6.05
CA ARG A 30 -11.29 8.67 5.92
C ARG A 30 -11.99 8.84 4.57
N PHE A 31 -12.73 7.81 4.17
CA PHE A 31 -13.68 7.93 3.06
C PHE A 31 -14.89 8.77 3.53
N ALA A 32 -15.13 9.90 2.88
CA ALA A 32 -16.35 10.68 3.07
C ALA A 32 -17.53 10.06 2.32
N ALA A 33 -17.29 9.61 1.08
CA ALA A 33 -18.31 8.97 0.25
C ALA A 33 -17.68 7.99 -0.76
N ILE A 34 -18.48 7.01 -1.19
CA ILE A 34 -18.16 6.05 -2.25
C ILE A 34 -19.44 5.87 -3.08
N GLY A 35 -19.38 6.07 -4.39
CA GLY A 35 -20.56 5.95 -5.24
C GLY A 35 -20.32 6.41 -6.68
N PRO A 36 -21.39 6.57 -7.47
CA PRO A 36 -21.29 7.03 -8.84
C PRO A 36 -20.60 8.39 -8.96
N TYR A 37 -19.65 8.50 -9.89
CA TYR A 37 -18.83 9.71 -10.06
C TYR A 37 -19.68 10.97 -10.25
N GLY A 38 -20.73 10.89 -11.08
CA GLY A 38 -21.61 12.04 -11.36
C GLY A 38 -22.30 12.60 -10.11
N GLU A 39 -22.75 11.72 -9.21
CA GLU A 39 -23.37 12.13 -7.94
C GLU A 39 -22.34 12.79 -7.01
N LEU A 40 -21.14 12.16 -6.90
CA LEU A 40 -20.08 12.69 -6.05
C LEU A 40 -19.52 14.02 -6.55
N VAL A 41 -19.46 14.22 -7.87
CA VAL A 41 -19.07 15.52 -8.46
C VAL A 41 -20.13 16.60 -8.17
N ALA A 42 -21.42 16.25 -8.27
CA ALA A 42 -22.49 17.20 -7.97
C ALA A 42 -22.47 17.66 -6.51
N GLU A 43 -22.12 16.75 -5.58
CA GLU A 43 -22.11 17.05 -4.14
C GLU A 43 -20.80 17.69 -3.67
N TYR A 44 -19.65 17.24 -4.17
CA TYR A 44 -18.33 17.56 -3.63
C TYR A 44 -17.43 18.35 -4.60
N GLY A 45 -17.77 18.39 -5.91
CA GLY A 45 -16.88 18.86 -6.98
C GLY A 45 -16.29 20.25 -6.75
N ASP A 46 -17.11 21.21 -6.30
CA ASP A 46 -16.68 22.60 -6.05
C ASP A 46 -15.69 22.74 -4.90
N ARG A 47 -15.63 21.74 -3.99
CA ARG A 47 -14.82 21.78 -2.76
C ARG A 47 -13.67 20.78 -2.78
N ALA A 48 -13.73 19.78 -3.66
CA ALA A 48 -12.79 18.69 -3.70
C ALA A 48 -11.72 18.90 -4.78
N ARG A 49 -10.48 18.57 -4.44
CA ARG A 49 -9.45 18.38 -5.46
C ARG A 49 -9.71 17.08 -6.21
N VAL A 50 -9.95 17.13 -7.50
CA VAL A 50 -10.11 15.94 -8.33
C VAL A 50 -8.74 15.36 -8.69
N ARG A 51 -8.60 14.05 -8.57
CA ARG A 51 -7.47 13.23 -9.05
C ARG A 51 -8.01 12.11 -9.92
N GLU A 52 -7.41 11.92 -11.08
CA GLU A 52 -7.83 10.90 -12.03
C GLU A 52 -6.79 9.79 -12.14
N TRP A 53 -7.28 8.55 -12.22
CA TRP A 53 -6.46 7.36 -12.35
C TRP A 53 -7.09 6.42 -13.36
N ASP A 54 -6.31 5.93 -14.31
CA ASP A 54 -6.76 4.94 -15.28
C ASP A 54 -6.66 3.52 -14.72
N GLY A 55 -7.52 3.22 -13.75
CA GLY A 55 -7.49 1.94 -13.05
C GLY A 55 -8.70 1.70 -12.16
N VAL A 56 -8.67 0.55 -11.48
CA VAL A 56 -9.69 0.13 -10.52
C VAL A 56 -9.17 0.37 -9.10
N LEU A 57 -9.95 1.04 -8.28
CA LEU A 57 -9.67 1.28 -6.87
C LEU A 57 -10.23 0.12 -6.03
N THR A 58 -9.37 -0.42 -5.16
CA THR A 58 -9.70 -1.56 -4.28
C THR A 58 -9.18 -1.32 -2.88
N PRO A 59 -9.59 -2.11 -1.86
CA PRO A 59 -8.82 -2.20 -0.63
C PRO A 59 -7.35 -2.51 -0.96
N GLY A 60 -6.42 -1.94 -0.21
CA GLY A 60 -5.00 -2.27 -0.42
C GLY A 60 -4.71 -3.74 -0.15
N ARG A 61 -3.68 -4.28 -0.79
CA ARG A 61 -3.22 -5.65 -0.59
C ARG A 61 -2.73 -5.88 0.85
N TYR A 62 -2.70 -7.13 1.25
CA TYR A 62 -2.22 -7.59 2.55
C TYR A 62 -1.04 -8.54 2.35
N GLU A 63 0.04 -8.34 3.12
CA GLU A 63 1.21 -9.21 3.13
C GLU A 63 1.12 -10.18 4.33
N PRO A 64 0.80 -11.47 4.09
CA PRO A 64 0.62 -12.44 5.17
C PRO A 64 1.94 -12.83 5.85
N ASP A 65 3.04 -12.79 5.13
CA ASP A 65 4.36 -13.23 5.60
C ASP A 65 5.26 -12.05 5.96
N GLY A 66 4.69 -10.98 6.52
CA GLY A 66 5.39 -9.72 6.81
C GLY A 66 6.69 -9.88 7.60
N ALA A 67 6.71 -10.77 8.61
CA ALA A 67 7.93 -11.06 9.38
C ALA A 67 9.00 -11.75 8.52
N ALA A 68 8.64 -12.76 7.74
CA ALA A 68 9.57 -13.43 6.83
C ALA A 68 10.07 -12.45 5.77
N TYR A 69 9.18 -11.62 5.22
CA TYR A 69 9.51 -10.62 4.21
C TYR A 69 10.51 -9.56 4.69
N LEU A 70 10.43 -9.14 5.97
CA LEU A 70 11.27 -8.05 6.49
C LEU A 70 12.40 -8.51 7.42
N GLU A 71 12.28 -9.66 8.09
CA GLU A 71 13.25 -10.16 9.08
C GLU A 71 14.00 -11.41 8.66
N ALA A 72 13.54 -12.12 7.60
CA ALA A 72 14.23 -13.26 7.02
C ALA A 72 14.64 -13.04 5.56
N ALA A 73 14.57 -11.80 5.08
CA ALA A 73 15.03 -11.39 3.76
C ALA A 73 15.84 -10.10 3.82
N TYR A 74 16.87 -10.01 2.97
CA TYR A 74 17.60 -8.77 2.73
C TYR A 74 17.16 -8.18 1.39
N HIS A 75 16.66 -6.96 1.41
CA HIS A 75 16.32 -6.20 0.21
C HIS A 75 17.54 -5.37 -0.20
N PRO A 76 18.26 -5.72 -1.30
CA PRO A 76 19.49 -5.04 -1.69
C PRO A 76 19.29 -3.55 -1.96
N ASP A 77 20.31 -2.76 -1.64
CA ASP A 77 20.40 -1.37 -2.10
C ASP A 77 20.62 -1.35 -3.62
N PRO A 78 20.00 -0.44 -4.38
CA PRO A 78 20.31 -0.29 -5.81
C PRO A 78 21.80 -0.15 -6.12
N ARG A 79 22.60 0.40 -5.19
CA ARG A 79 24.04 0.52 -5.31
C ARG A 79 24.78 -0.82 -5.20
N GLU A 80 24.16 -1.82 -4.59
CA GLU A 80 24.69 -3.18 -4.43
C GLU A 80 24.23 -4.12 -5.56
N ALA A 81 23.36 -3.64 -6.46
CA ALA A 81 22.73 -4.47 -7.49
C ALA A 81 23.71 -5.22 -8.40
N ALA A 82 24.89 -4.66 -8.67
CA ALA A 82 25.92 -5.33 -9.47
C ALA A 82 26.48 -6.59 -8.80
N GLY A 83 26.51 -6.64 -7.47
CA GLY A 83 27.02 -7.79 -6.70
C GLY A 83 25.94 -8.70 -6.12
N LEU A 84 24.82 -8.11 -5.70
CA LEU A 84 23.76 -8.83 -4.97
C LEU A 84 22.47 -9.02 -5.77
N GLY A 85 22.38 -8.43 -6.96
CA GLY A 85 21.13 -8.43 -7.73
C GLY A 85 20.10 -7.46 -7.16
N THR A 86 18.87 -7.56 -7.69
CA THR A 86 17.74 -6.69 -7.29
C THR A 86 16.71 -7.41 -6.44
N GLU A 87 16.73 -8.74 -6.44
CA GLU A 87 15.75 -9.54 -5.70
C GLU A 87 16.12 -9.70 -4.22
N PRO A 88 15.14 -9.93 -3.34
CA PRO A 88 15.41 -10.20 -1.93
C PRO A 88 16.27 -11.44 -1.74
N LEU A 89 17.31 -11.34 -0.93
CA LEU A 89 18.19 -12.46 -0.57
C LEU A 89 17.66 -13.13 0.69
N THR A 90 17.56 -14.46 0.65
CA THR A 90 17.10 -15.31 1.76
C THR A 90 18.06 -16.49 1.98
N GLY A 91 17.85 -17.28 3.05
CA GLY A 91 18.63 -18.49 3.29
C GLY A 91 20.14 -18.26 3.31
N ASP A 92 20.90 -19.11 2.60
CA ASP A 92 22.36 -19.06 2.56
C ASP A 92 22.91 -17.75 2.01
N ALA A 93 22.24 -17.16 1.02
CA ALA A 93 22.64 -15.87 0.46
C ALA A 93 22.52 -14.73 1.49
N LEU A 94 21.49 -14.76 2.33
CA LEU A 94 21.36 -13.84 3.46
C LEU A 94 22.39 -14.12 4.55
N ALA A 95 22.62 -15.42 4.87
CA ALA A 95 23.57 -15.83 5.91
C ALA A 95 25.02 -15.43 5.57
N ALA A 96 25.35 -15.35 4.28
CA ALA A 96 26.66 -14.88 3.81
C ALA A 96 26.88 -13.36 3.98
N LEU A 97 25.83 -12.59 4.32
CA LEU A 97 25.93 -11.16 4.52
C LEU A 97 26.23 -10.82 5.98
N GLU A 98 27.10 -9.84 6.20
CA GLU A 98 27.28 -9.23 7.51
C GLU A 98 26.09 -8.29 7.81
N MET A 99 25.15 -8.78 8.63
CA MET A 99 23.91 -8.07 8.95
C MET A 99 23.97 -7.35 10.28
N THR A 100 24.19 -6.04 10.24
CA THR A 100 24.09 -5.13 11.39
C THR A 100 22.64 -4.64 11.58
N GLU A 101 22.30 -4.11 12.75
CA GLU A 101 20.99 -3.48 13.00
C GLU A 101 20.70 -2.33 12.02
N ALA A 102 21.72 -1.52 11.69
CA ALA A 102 21.57 -0.47 10.67
C ALA A 102 21.24 -1.03 9.30
N ARG A 103 21.86 -2.15 8.90
CA ARG A 103 21.62 -2.82 7.64
C ARG A 103 20.24 -3.45 7.59
N TRP A 104 19.79 -4.08 8.69
CA TRP A 104 18.41 -4.56 8.83
C TRP A 104 17.39 -3.43 8.68
N GLY A 105 17.58 -2.31 9.36
CA GLY A 105 16.68 -1.16 9.25
C GLY A 105 16.63 -0.56 7.84
N ALA A 106 17.77 -0.52 7.13
CA ALA A 106 17.83 -0.06 5.75
C ALA A 106 17.12 -1.04 4.80
N SER A 107 17.37 -2.36 4.96
CA SER A 107 16.69 -3.41 4.22
C SER A 107 15.16 -3.35 4.43
N ALA A 108 14.70 -3.27 5.67
CA ALA A 108 13.28 -3.19 5.98
C ALA A 108 12.61 -1.98 5.30
N ARG A 109 13.24 -0.80 5.32
CA ARG A 109 12.69 0.37 4.61
C ARG A 109 12.52 0.12 3.10
N ARG A 110 13.47 -0.54 2.45
CA ARG A 110 13.38 -0.91 1.04
C ARG A 110 12.29 -1.95 0.78
N GLY A 111 12.20 -2.97 1.64
CA GLY A 111 11.11 -3.96 1.59
C GLY A 111 9.74 -3.30 1.73
N LEU A 112 9.57 -2.39 2.68
CA LEU A 112 8.32 -1.63 2.87
C LEU A 112 7.98 -0.76 1.66
N GLN A 113 8.98 -0.11 1.03
CA GLN A 113 8.77 0.63 -0.21
C GLN A 113 8.30 -0.26 -1.37
N ARG A 114 8.84 -1.50 -1.48
CA ARG A 114 8.38 -2.48 -2.47
C ARG A 114 6.94 -2.90 -2.19
N LEU A 115 6.57 -3.16 -0.93
CA LEU A 115 5.19 -3.47 -0.56
C LEU A 115 4.23 -2.33 -0.95
N LEU A 116 4.60 -1.09 -0.66
CA LEU A 116 3.81 0.07 -1.06
C LEU A 116 3.69 0.18 -2.60
N ALA A 117 4.76 -0.13 -3.33
CA ALA A 117 4.76 -0.11 -4.79
C ALA A 117 3.87 -1.22 -5.41
N THR A 118 3.57 -2.28 -4.67
CA THR A 118 2.63 -3.34 -5.07
C THR A 118 1.20 -3.13 -4.58
N GLY A 119 0.90 -2.00 -3.93
CA GLY A 119 -0.45 -1.70 -3.44
C GLY A 119 -0.75 -2.27 -2.06
N THR A 120 0.26 -2.75 -1.34
CA THR A 120 0.09 -3.30 0.02
C THR A 120 -0.13 -2.17 1.02
N THR A 121 -1.13 -2.31 1.88
CA THR A 121 -1.48 -1.34 2.93
C THR A 121 -1.50 -1.96 4.32
N ALA A 122 -1.36 -3.28 4.43
CA ALA A 122 -1.25 -3.99 5.70
C ALA A 122 -0.36 -5.22 5.58
N LEU A 123 0.21 -5.66 6.70
CA LEU A 123 1.08 -6.83 6.78
C LEU A 123 0.95 -7.52 8.15
N THR A 124 1.30 -8.81 8.19
CA THR A 124 1.32 -9.57 9.44
C THR A 124 2.54 -9.20 10.30
N GLY A 125 2.31 -8.99 11.60
CA GLY A 125 3.30 -8.96 12.67
C GLY A 125 3.14 -10.18 13.60
N PRO A 126 3.88 -10.22 14.71
CA PRO A 126 4.79 -9.18 15.23
C PRO A 126 6.19 -9.20 14.58
N PHE A 127 6.93 -8.12 14.79
CA PHE A 127 8.36 -8.00 14.42
C PHE A 127 9.23 -8.03 15.65
N THR A 128 10.34 -8.76 15.58
CA THR A 128 11.25 -8.98 16.72
C THR A 128 12.43 -8.00 16.73
N ARG A 129 12.96 -7.65 15.55
CA ARG A 129 14.11 -6.76 15.42
C ARG A 129 13.75 -5.30 15.67
N PRO A 130 14.44 -4.58 16.60
CA PRO A 130 14.12 -3.18 16.90
C PRO A 130 14.18 -2.26 15.69
N ALA A 131 15.19 -2.42 14.81
CA ALA A 131 15.35 -1.61 13.62
C ALA A 131 14.20 -1.84 12.61
N VAL A 132 13.72 -3.09 12.46
CA VAL A 132 12.58 -3.44 11.60
C VAL A 132 11.28 -2.87 12.18
N ARG A 133 11.02 -3.05 13.50
CA ARG A 133 9.86 -2.44 14.18
C ARG A 133 9.79 -0.94 13.96
N THR A 134 10.93 -0.26 14.09
CA THR A 134 11.01 1.19 13.87
C THR A 134 10.70 1.56 12.43
N ALA A 135 11.20 0.80 11.46
CA ALA A 135 10.91 1.02 10.04
C ALA A 135 9.42 0.81 9.73
N VAL A 136 8.83 -0.27 10.24
CA VAL A 136 7.40 -0.58 10.07
C VAL A 136 6.52 0.50 10.70
N ALA A 137 6.79 0.91 11.94
CA ALA A 137 6.02 1.95 12.62
C ALA A 137 6.02 3.29 11.85
N ARG A 138 7.11 3.60 11.17
CA ARG A 138 7.25 4.84 10.37
C ARG A 138 6.64 4.74 8.96
N SER A 139 6.38 3.53 8.47
CA SER A 139 5.85 3.33 7.11
C SER A 139 4.38 3.71 6.98
N GLY A 140 3.63 3.66 8.09
CA GLY A 140 2.18 3.81 8.11
C GLY A 140 1.39 2.55 7.70
N LEU A 141 2.07 1.47 7.28
CA LEU A 141 1.41 0.19 7.00
C LEU A 141 0.74 -0.37 8.27
N ARG A 142 -0.45 -0.93 8.11
CA ARG A 142 -1.19 -1.53 9.22
C ARG A 142 -0.56 -2.87 9.60
N VAL A 143 -0.14 -3.00 10.85
CA VAL A 143 0.31 -4.28 11.39
C VAL A 143 -0.88 -5.03 11.96
N MET A 144 -1.10 -6.25 11.48
CA MET A 144 -2.24 -7.09 11.85
C MET A 144 -1.76 -8.44 12.39
N PRO A 145 -2.51 -9.08 13.30
CA PRO A 145 -2.14 -10.40 13.83
C PRO A 145 -2.34 -11.54 12.81
N GLY A 146 -3.10 -11.28 11.75
CA GLY A 146 -3.39 -12.25 10.68
C GLY A 146 -4.33 -11.65 9.63
N PRO A 147 -4.65 -12.44 8.59
CA PRO A 147 -5.56 -12.01 7.53
C PRO A 147 -6.95 -11.65 8.09
N GLN A 148 -7.47 -10.53 7.67
CA GLN A 148 -8.82 -10.08 8.00
C GLN A 148 -9.49 -9.55 6.74
N PRO A 149 -10.81 -9.76 6.58
CA PRO A 149 -11.56 -9.17 5.49
C PRO A 149 -11.40 -7.65 5.50
N ARG A 150 -11.07 -7.09 4.35
CA ARG A 150 -10.89 -5.64 4.19
C ARG A 150 -11.91 -5.12 3.20
N ALA A 151 -12.59 -4.07 3.58
CA ALA A 151 -13.61 -3.42 2.76
C ALA A 151 -13.42 -1.91 2.78
N LEU A 152 -13.74 -1.29 1.65
CA LEU A 152 -13.90 0.16 1.57
C LEU A 152 -15.32 0.49 2.04
N VAL A 153 -15.42 1.26 3.09
CA VAL A 153 -16.72 1.68 3.63
C VAL A 153 -16.70 3.18 3.89
N PRO A 154 -17.82 3.89 3.69
CA PRO A 154 -17.95 5.28 4.12
C PRO A 154 -17.57 5.40 5.60
N THR A 155 -16.93 6.49 5.98
CA THR A 155 -16.34 6.75 7.30
C THR A 155 -15.17 5.84 7.71
N GLY A 156 -14.89 4.79 6.94
CA GLY A 156 -13.72 3.93 7.15
C GLY A 156 -12.40 4.65 6.84
N VAL A 157 -11.31 4.05 7.31
CA VAL A 157 -9.95 4.57 7.02
C VAL A 157 -9.67 4.47 5.53
N ALA A 158 -9.14 5.54 4.95
CA ALA A 158 -8.85 5.64 3.52
C ALA A 158 -7.50 5.01 3.17
N ASP A 159 -7.39 3.68 3.41
CA ASP A 159 -6.30 2.82 2.97
C ASP A 159 -6.75 2.08 1.70
N PHE A 160 -6.18 2.41 0.57
CA PHE A 160 -6.58 1.84 -0.73
C PHE A 160 -5.42 1.75 -1.71
N ALA A 161 -5.63 0.99 -2.77
CA ALA A 161 -4.75 0.99 -3.94
C ALA A 161 -5.56 1.09 -5.23
N VAL A 162 -4.92 1.57 -6.29
CA VAL A 162 -5.47 1.61 -7.66
C VAL A 162 -4.58 0.76 -8.53
N PHE A 163 -5.20 -0.13 -9.31
CA PHE A 163 -4.52 -1.06 -10.21
C PHE A 163 -4.99 -0.84 -11.65
N ASP A 164 -4.05 -0.93 -12.60
CA ASP A 164 -4.36 -0.98 -14.03
C ASP A 164 -4.90 -2.36 -14.47
N ASP A 165 -5.16 -2.52 -15.78
CA ASP A 165 -5.68 -3.79 -16.35
C ASP A 165 -4.67 -4.95 -16.29
N HIS A 166 -3.39 -4.64 -16.14
CA HIS A 166 -2.34 -5.64 -16.00
C HIS A 166 -2.13 -6.07 -14.53
N GLY A 167 -2.86 -5.42 -13.61
CA GLY A 167 -2.72 -5.66 -12.17
C GLY A 167 -1.54 -4.92 -11.54
N ASP A 168 -0.92 -4.01 -12.28
CA ASP A 168 0.14 -3.15 -11.77
C ASP A 168 -0.43 -2.03 -10.91
N CYS A 169 0.23 -1.76 -9.78
CA CYS A 169 -0.20 -0.71 -8.88
C CYS A 169 0.16 0.68 -9.42
N LEU A 170 -0.86 1.51 -9.60
CA LEU A 170 -0.71 2.91 -9.99
C LEU A 170 -0.54 3.82 -8.78
N VAL A 171 -1.25 3.52 -7.69
CA VAL A 171 -1.31 4.35 -6.49
C VAL A 171 -1.54 3.48 -5.27
N THR A 172 -0.87 3.84 -4.17
CA THR A 172 -1.16 3.34 -2.83
C THR A 172 -1.39 4.52 -1.91
N ALA A 173 -2.47 4.47 -1.15
CA ALA A 173 -2.81 5.47 -0.14
C ALA A 173 -2.91 4.83 1.25
N LEU A 174 -2.40 5.51 2.26
CA LEU A 174 -2.53 5.20 3.67
C LEU A 174 -3.06 6.45 4.39
N ASP A 175 -4.07 6.28 5.22
CA ASP A 175 -4.72 7.40 5.92
C ASP A 175 -5.10 8.56 4.96
N GLY A 176 -5.57 8.22 3.75
CA GLY A 176 -5.94 9.18 2.71
C GLY A 176 -4.77 9.91 2.04
N ARG A 177 -3.53 9.61 2.41
CA ARG A 177 -2.32 10.18 1.82
C ARG A 177 -1.73 9.24 0.78
N LEU A 178 -1.36 9.77 -0.39
CA LEU A 178 -0.63 8.99 -1.38
C LEU A 178 0.79 8.75 -0.87
N VAL A 179 1.12 7.48 -0.64
CA VAL A 179 2.45 7.02 -0.20
C VAL A 179 3.27 6.41 -1.33
N TYR A 180 2.59 5.97 -2.38
CA TYR A 180 3.19 5.54 -3.64
C TYR A 180 2.37 6.05 -4.83
N ARG A 181 3.08 6.43 -5.89
CA ARG A 181 2.51 6.76 -7.20
C ARG A 181 3.49 6.33 -8.28
N ARG A 182 3.03 5.47 -9.21
CA ARG A 182 3.78 5.12 -10.43
C ARG A 182 3.93 6.39 -11.28
N ARG A 183 5.13 6.64 -11.77
CA ARG A 183 5.46 7.76 -12.67
C ARG A 183 5.24 7.37 -14.12
#